data_a6b30155d1f2900f8bea9f4ce63b719c
#
_entry.id   a6b30155d1f2900f8bea9f4ce63b719c
#
_cell.length_a   1.000
_cell.length_b   1.000
_cell.length_c   1.000
_cell.angle_alpha   90.00
_cell.angle_beta   90.00
_cell.angle_gamma   90.00
#
_symmetry.space_group_name_H-M   'P 1'
#
loop_
_entity.id
_entity.type
_entity.pdbx_description
1 polymer ?
#
loop_
_entity_poly.entity_id
_entity_poly.type
_entity_poly.pdbx_seq_one_letter_code
_entity_poly.pdbx_strand_id
1 'polypeptide(L)'
;MAVYSMTGYASATAGAPAQGEEVGSAETGTHRAPASSQGSVTVEMRSVNGRFLDLALRLPDEFRSLEPALRDLIGAAVRRGKVELRLNAHTEADSAWPQPQPEQLNRLTRLESTIQGWMPKAQGLSVHEILQWCKSGSSPARLDEAALEAARRCIDGLREARAREGDKLVAVLMERVQRLRELAKQAEPLVPAVVQRQQQRFLERWQEALEIVGAGQTIPREALQERAINEAAAYAIRIDVAEELARLRAHLDEIQRLLKAGGELGKRLDFLVQELLREANTLASKAASLELTNISVEMKVAIEQLREQVQNIE
;
A
#
# COMPACT_ATOMS: atom_id res chain seq x y z
N MET A 1 -9.61 4.88 -13.82
CA MET A 1 -8.30 4.19 -13.58
C MET A 1 -8.45 3.33 -12.33
N ALA A 2 -7.69 2.24 -12.20
CA ALA A 2 -7.73 1.43 -10.97
C ALA A 2 -7.10 2.21 -9.80
N VAL A 3 -7.62 1.97 -8.59
CA VAL A 3 -7.01 2.39 -7.33
C VAL A 3 -6.20 1.20 -6.83
N TYR A 4 -4.96 1.43 -6.42
CA TYR A 4 -4.08 0.36 -5.97
C TYR A 4 -3.92 0.39 -4.44
N SER A 5 -4.04 -0.78 -3.81
CA SER A 5 -3.59 -0.96 -2.43
C SER A 5 -2.06 -0.98 -2.39
N MET A 6 -1.47 -0.51 -1.28
CA MET A 6 -0.02 -0.66 -1.05
C MET A 6 0.36 -2.08 -0.64
N THR A 7 -0.59 -2.90 -0.20
CA THR A 7 -0.36 -4.29 0.20
C THR A 7 -0.65 -5.24 -0.95
N GLY A 8 0.10 -6.33 -1.03
CA GLY A 8 -0.10 -7.35 -2.04
C GLY A 8 0.95 -8.45 -1.98
N TYR A 9 0.62 -9.59 -2.57
CA TYR A 9 1.52 -10.73 -2.73
C TYR A 9 1.30 -11.33 -4.11
N ALA A 10 2.39 -11.75 -4.74
CA ALA A 10 2.36 -12.54 -5.96
C ALA A 10 3.54 -13.48 -6.00
N SER A 11 3.39 -14.59 -6.74
CA SER A 11 4.45 -15.54 -7.03
C SER A 11 4.32 -15.97 -8.48
N ALA A 12 5.43 -16.14 -9.15
CA ALA A 12 5.47 -16.64 -10.51
C ALA A 12 6.69 -17.54 -10.72
N THR A 13 6.53 -18.58 -11.54
CA THR A 13 7.59 -19.51 -11.90
C THR A 13 7.78 -19.51 -13.41
N ALA A 14 9.02 -19.49 -13.87
CA ALA A 14 9.38 -19.71 -15.26
C ALA A 14 10.46 -20.80 -15.35
N GLY A 15 10.37 -21.65 -16.37
CA GLY A 15 11.36 -22.67 -16.67
C GLY A 15 12.32 -22.16 -17.77
N ALA A 16 13.52 -22.76 -17.87
CA ALA A 16 14.39 -22.51 -18.99
C ALA A 16 13.67 -22.92 -20.29
N PRO A 17 13.75 -22.11 -21.39
CA PRO A 17 13.10 -22.47 -22.65
C PRO A 17 13.63 -23.82 -23.17
N ALA A 18 12.71 -24.70 -23.51
CA ALA A 18 13.09 -25.96 -24.22
C ALA A 18 13.74 -25.57 -25.54
N GLN A 19 14.94 -26.09 -25.82
CA GLN A 19 15.58 -25.88 -27.13
C GLN A 19 14.75 -26.54 -28.23
N GLY A 20 14.31 -25.70 -29.17
CA GLY A 20 14.07 -26.01 -30.59
C GLY A 20 13.35 -27.33 -30.90
N GLU A 21 12.06 -27.28 -31.13
CA GLU A 21 11.44 -28.12 -32.14
C GLU A 21 11.92 -27.58 -33.52
N GLU A 22 13.06 -28.07 -33.98
CA GLU A 22 13.28 -28.13 -35.43
C GLU A 22 12.30 -29.19 -35.98
N VAL A 23 11.38 -28.68 -36.82
CA VAL A 23 10.52 -29.53 -37.67
C VAL A 23 11.43 -30.30 -38.63
N GLY A 24 11.76 -31.53 -38.28
CA GLY A 24 12.53 -32.48 -39.06
C GLY A 24 11.83 -33.83 -39.01
N SER A 25 11.29 -34.20 -40.20
CA SER A 25 10.61 -35.45 -40.60
C SER A 25 11.17 -36.73 -39.97
N ALA A 26 10.21 -37.65 -39.72
CA ALA A 26 10.32 -39.05 -39.34
C ALA A 26 11.56 -39.81 -39.80
N GLU A 27 12.18 -40.61 -38.88
CA GLU A 27 12.36 -42.05 -39.01
C GLU A 27 12.97 -42.64 -37.73
N THR A 28 12.30 -43.68 -37.25
CA THR A 28 12.69 -44.84 -36.42
C THR A 28 14.10 -44.90 -35.83
N GLY A 29 14.19 -44.93 -34.47
CA GLY A 29 15.40 -45.41 -33.78
C GLY A 29 15.37 -45.10 -32.29
N THR A 30 14.97 -46.07 -31.46
CA THR A 30 15.07 -46.13 -30.01
C THR A 30 16.43 -45.71 -29.46
N HIS A 31 16.57 -44.46 -29.03
CA HIS A 31 17.45 -44.06 -27.94
C HIS A 31 16.89 -42.74 -27.37
N ARG A 32 16.16 -42.88 -26.27
CA ARG A 32 15.68 -41.73 -25.51
C ARG A 32 16.90 -41.03 -24.91
N ALA A 33 17.34 -39.95 -25.52
CA ALA A 33 18.34 -39.07 -24.94
C ALA A 33 17.87 -38.61 -23.55
N PRO A 34 18.78 -38.49 -22.56
CA PRO A 34 18.39 -38.02 -21.24
C PRO A 34 17.79 -36.63 -21.35
N ALA A 35 16.59 -36.47 -20.80
CA ALA A 35 15.92 -35.20 -20.69
C ALA A 35 16.89 -34.17 -20.12
N SER A 36 17.14 -33.09 -20.87
CA SER A 36 17.93 -31.99 -20.41
C SER A 36 17.28 -31.44 -19.12
N SER A 37 18.04 -31.41 -18.04
CA SER A 37 17.61 -30.88 -16.75
C SER A 37 17.11 -29.45 -16.93
N GLN A 38 15.79 -29.29 -16.96
CA GLN A 38 15.15 -27.99 -17.06
C GLN A 38 15.14 -27.37 -15.65
N GLY A 39 16.00 -26.39 -15.41
CA GLY A 39 15.92 -25.57 -14.21
C GLY A 39 14.69 -24.64 -14.25
N SER A 40 14.05 -24.41 -13.12
CA SER A 40 12.98 -23.43 -12.99
C SER A 40 13.36 -22.36 -11.97
N VAL A 41 12.90 -21.14 -12.22
CA VAL A 41 13.10 -20.01 -11.32
C VAL A 41 11.75 -19.54 -10.79
N THR A 42 11.62 -19.47 -9.49
CA THR A 42 10.44 -18.94 -8.80
C THR A 42 10.77 -17.57 -8.21
N VAL A 43 9.94 -16.59 -8.52
CA VAL A 43 10.02 -15.24 -7.97
C VAL A 43 8.78 -15.00 -7.12
N GLU A 44 9.00 -14.55 -5.91
CA GLU A 44 7.96 -14.13 -4.97
C GLU A 44 8.12 -12.65 -4.67
N MET A 45 7.01 -11.93 -4.67
CA MET A 45 7.00 -10.51 -4.30
C MET A 45 5.96 -10.24 -3.23
N ARG A 46 6.36 -9.48 -2.23
CA ARG A 46 5.50 -8.97 -1.17
C ARG A 46 5.61 -7.47 -1.10
N SER A 47 4.48 -6.78 -1.11
CA SER A 47 4.37 -5.33 -0.91
C SER A 47 3.64 -5.05 0.39
N VAL A 48 4.14 -4.09 1.18
CA VAL A 48 3.50 -3.59 2.38
C VAL A 48 3.53 -2.06 2.40
N ASN A 49 2.67 -1.45 3.21
CA ASN A 49 2.59 0.00 3.31
C ASN A 49 3.95 0.63 3.66
N GLY A 50 4.25 1.76 3.01
CA GLY A 50 5.47 2.53 3.23
C GLY A 50 5.34 3.95 2.69
N ARG A 51 6.00 4.91 3.34
CA ARG A 51 5.95 6.32 2.92
C ARG A 51 6.67 6.57 1.59
N PHE A 52 7.75 5.83 1.35
CA PHE A 52 8.58 5.88 0.14
C PHE A 52 8.69 4.49 -0.44
N LEU A 53 9.18 4.37 -1.67
CA LEU A 53 9.53 3.09 -2.26
C LEU A 53 10.83 2.59 -1.62
N ASP A 54 10.74 1.46 -0.93
CA ASP A 54 11.87 0.73 -0.35
C ASP A 54 11.91 -0.67 -0.97
N LEU A 55 13.02 -1.00 -1.65
CA LEU A 55 13.19 -2.24 -2.39
C LEU A 55 14.22 -3.14 -1.71
N ALA A 56 13.79 -4.27 -1.20
CA ALA A 56 14.63 -5.33 -0.68
C ALA A 56 14.64 -6.51 -1.66
N LEU A 57 15.81 -6.81 -2.23
CA LEU A 57 16.01 -7.93 -3.16
C LEU A 57 16.79 -9.01 -2.46
N ARG A 58 16.25 -10.23 -2.42
CA ARG A 58 16.91 -11.43 -1.92
C ARG A 58 17.20 -12.36 -3.08
N LEU A 59 18.41 -12.27 -3.59
CA LEU A 59 18.88 -13.01 -4.75
C LEU A 59 19.99 -13.96 -4.33
N PRO A 60 20.01 -15.22 -4.83
CA PRO A 60 21.19 -16.06 -4.81
C PRO A 60 22.38 -15.38 -5.51
N ASP A 61 23.60 -15.74 -5.14
CA ASP A 61 24.82 -15.09 -5.65
C ASP A 61 24.93 -15.13 -7.17
N GLU A 62 24.45 -16.19 -7.79
CA GLU A 62 24.43 -16.39 -9.25
C GLU A 62 23.55 -15.40 -10.02
N PHE A 63 22.53 -14.82 -9.37
CA PHE A 63 21.60 -13.84 -9.97
C PHE A 63 21.87 -12.39 -9.55
N ARG A 64 22.95 -12.11 -8.85
CA ARG A 64 23.27 -10.72 -8.43
C ARG A 64 23.49 -9.76 -9.61
N SER A 65 23.92 -10.29 -10.75
CA SER A 65 24.04 -9.51 -12.00
C SER A 65 22.71 -8.91 -12.47
N LEU A 66 21.57 -9.54 -12.09
CA LEU A 66 20.22 -9.09 -12.48
C LEU A 66 19.64 -8.04 -11.54
N GLU A 67 20.29 -7.75 -10.40
CA GLU A 67 19.76 -6.80 -9.40
C GLU A 67 19.40 -5.44 -9.98
N PRO A 68 20.24 -4.77 -10.81
CA PRO A 68 19.87 -3.48 -11.39
C PRO A 68 18.63 -3.56 -12.27
N ALA A 69 18.55 -4.55 -13.15
CA ALA A 69 17.41 -4.74 -14.05
C ALA A 69 16.09 -5.02 -13.28
N LEU A 70 16.16 -5.82 -12.20
CA LEU A 70 15.01 -6.08 -11.35
C LEU A 70 14.56 -4.84 -10.58
N ARG A 71 15.50 -4.00 -10.10
CA ARG A 71 15.18 -2.71 -9.47
C ARG A 71 14.45 -1.78 -10.41
N ASP A 72 14.92 -1.68 -11.67
CA ASP A 72 14.30 -0.84 -12.69
C ASP A 72 12.87 -1.32 -13.02
N LEU A 73 12.68 -2.64 -13.20
CA LEU A 73 11.37 -3.23 -13.47
C LEU A 73 10.36 -2.96 -12.34
N ILE A 74 10.78 -3.14 -11.08
CA ILE A 74 9.92 -2.89 -9.93
C ILE A 74 9.64 -1.39 -9.77
N GLY A 75 10.66 -0.54 -9.92
CA GLY A 75 10.52 0.92 -9.81
C GLY A 75 9.61 1.53 -10.86
N ALA A 76 9.53 0.91 -12.06
CA ALA A 76 8.57 1.32 -13.10
C ALA A 76 7.13 0.91 -12.76
N ALA A 77 6.93 -0.18 -12.01
CA ALA A 77 5.62 -0.75 -11.72
C ALA A 77 5.00 -0.26 -10.40
N VAL A 78 5.84 0.07 -9.39
CA VAL A 78 5.43 0.45 -8.05
C VAL A 78 6.12 1.75 -7.65
N ARG A 79 5.35 2.73 -7.20
CA ARG A 79 5.90 4.06 -6.85
C ARG A 79 6.11 4.25 -5.36
N ARG A 80 5.39 3.49 -4.52
CA ARG A 80 5.37 3.66 -3.08
C ARG A 80 5.15 2.32 -2.37
N GLY A 81 5.67 2.21 -1.15
CA GLY A 81 5.57 1.01 -0.32
C GLY A 81 6.90 0.30 -0.16
N LYS A 82 6.96 -0.63 0.78
CA LYS A 82 8.12 -1.52 0.95
C LYS A 82 7.86 -2.81 0.19
N VAL A 83 8.68 -3.07 -0.84
CA VAL A 83 8.58 -4.25 -1.70
C VAL A 83 9.77 -5.16 -1.44
N GLU A 84 9.50 -6.39 -1.08
CA GLU A 84 10.49 -7.47 -0.96
C GLU A 84 10.30 -8.44 -2.14
N LEU A 85 11.37 -8.66 -2.89
CA LEU A 85 11.44 -9.68 -3.92
C LEU A 85 12.38 -10.79 -3.45
N ARG A 86 11.93 -12.03 -3.55
CA ARG A 86 12.74 -13.24 -3.34
C ARG A 86 12.79 -14.04 -4.61
N LEU A 87 13.99 -14.44 -5.01
CA LEU A 87 14.22 -15.30 -6.15
C LEU A 87 14.81 -16.63 -5.65
N ASN A 88 14.18 -17.73 -6.04
CA ASN A 88 14.65 -19.09 -5.76
C ASN A 88 14.82 -19.83 -7.08
N ALA A 89 15.99 -20.40 -7.32
CA ALA A 89 16.21 -21.29 -8.45
C ALA A 89 16.05 -22.73 -7.97
N HIS A 90 15.28 -23.50 -8.71
CA HIS A 90 15.14 -24.94 -8.52
C HIS A 90 15.75 -25.64 -9.73
N THR A 91 16.85 -26.30 -9.53
CA THR A 91 17.43 -27.20 -10.53
C THR A 91 17.02 -28.63 -10.15
N GLU A 92 16.52 -29.40 -11.07
CA GLU A 92 16.20 -30.83 -10.79
C GLU A 92 17.40 -31.61 -10.26
N ALA A 93 18.63 -31.11 -10.48
CA ALA A 93 19.84 -31.59 -9.87
C ALA A 93 19.87 -31.52 -8.32
N ASP A 94 19.01 -30.70 -7.68
CA ASP A 94 18.94 -30.59 -6.21
C ASP A 94 18.17 -31.75 -5.57
N SER A 95 17.32 -32.45 -6.31
CA SER A 95 16.52 -33.58 -5.81
C SER A 95 17.07 -34.99 -6.26
N ALA A 96 17.90 -35.03 -7.27
CA ALA A 96 18.55 -36.27 -7.73
C ALA A 96 20.04 -36.29 -7.34
N TRP A 97 20.58 -37.49 -6.99
CA TRP A 97 22.01 -37.63 -6.84
C TRP A 97 22.71 -37.16 -8.13
N PRO A 98 23.64 -36.17 -8.04
CA PRO A 98 24.33 -35.68 -9.22
C PRO A 98 25.04 -36.86 -9.90
N GLN A 99 24.72 -37.06 -11.17
CA GLN A 99 25.42 -38.03 -11.99
C GLN A 99 26.51 -37.29 -12.77
N PRO A 100 27.78 -37.43 -12.36
CA PRO A 100 28.89 -36.79 -13.06
C PRO A 100 28.98 -37.29 -14.50
N GLN A 101 29.07 -36.38 -15.46
CA GLN A 101 29.30 -36.72 -16.85
C GLN A 101 30.71 -37.32 -16.99
N PRO A 102 30.93 -38.37 -17.83
CA PRO A 102 32.26 -38.99 -18.03
C PRO A 102 33.35 -37.98 -18.37
N GLU A 103 33.02 -36.93 -19.10
CA GLU A 103 33.92 -35.82 -19.48
C GLU A 103 34.35 -34.98 -18.27
N GLN A 104 33.46 -34.73 -17.34
CA GLN A 104 33.75 -34.04 -16.09
C GLN A 104 34.68 -34.86 -15.20
N LEU A 105 34.42 -36.18 -15.07
CA LEU A 105 35.28 -37.07 -14.32
C LEU A 105 36.69 -37.18 -14.94
N ASN A 106 36.79 -37.29 -16.26
CA ASN A 106 38.07 -37.30 -16.98
C ASN A 106 38.85 -35.98 -16.74
N ARG A 107 38.17 -34.84 -16.72
CA ARG A 107 38.80 -33.54 -16.46
C ARG A 107 39.33 -33.47 -15.01
N LEU A 108 38.56 -33.95 -14.05
CA LEU A 108 38.96 -33.99 -12.63
C LEU A 108 40.15 -34.93 -12.42
N THR A 109 40.13 -36.12 -13.01
CA THR A 109 41.24 -37.10 -12.91
C THR A 109 42.54 -36.54 -13.48
N ARG A 110 42.48 -35.82 -14.60
CA ARG A 110 43.66 -35.13 -15.16
C ARG A 110 44.17 -34.03 -14.25
N LEU A 111 43.27 -33.26 -13.67
CA LEU A 111 43.62 -32.20 -12.72
C LEU A 111 44.27 -32.76 -11.47
N GLU A 112 43.70 -33.82 -10.90
CA GLU A 112 44.22 -34.53 -9.72
C GLU A 112 45.64 -35.09 -9.99
N SER A 113 45.83 -35.77 -11.12
CA SER A 113 47.13 -36.28 -11.53
C SER A 113 48.16 -35.17 -11.70
N THR A 114 47.78 -34.02 -12.25
CA THR A 114 48.64 -32.85 -12.39
C THR A 114 49.06 -32.31 -11.04
N ILE A 115 48.09 -32.12 -10.10
CA ILE A 115 48.33 -31.62 -8.75
C ILE A 115 49.25 -32.56 -7.99
N GLN A 116 48.99 -33.89 -8.04
CA GLN A 116 49.82 -34.88 -7.36
C GLN A 116 51.24 -34.93 -7.93
N GLY A 117 51.41 -34.67 -9.23
CA GLY A 117 52.74 -34.50 -9.84
C GLY A 117 53.55 -33.35 -9.27
N TRP A 118 52.89 -32.25 -8.91
CA TRP A 118 53.51 -31.05 -8.30
C TRP A 118 53.61 -31.20 -6.79
N MET A 119 52.63 -31.85 -6.15
CA MET A 119 52.50 -32.04 -4.71
C MET A 119 52.25 -33.49 -4.36
N PRO A 120 53.32 -34.34 -4.27
CA PRO A 120 53.18 -35.80 -4.08
C PRO A 120 52.44 -36.23 -2.79
N LYS A 121 52.28 -35.32 -1.84
CA LYS A 121 51.53 -35.56 -0.58
C LYS A 121 50.07 -35.02 -0.63
N ALA A 122 49.61 -34.49 -1.77
CA ALA A 122 48.22 -34.07 -1.91
C ALA A 122 47.28 -35.30 -1.81
N GLN A 123 46.24 -35.15 -0.98
CA GLN A 123 45.19 -36.18 -0.88
C GLN A 123 44.34 -36.20 -2.14
N GLY A 124 43.90 -37.39 -2.54
CA GLY A 124 42.95 -37.53 -3.65
C GLY A 124 41.59 -36.96 -3.32
N LEU A 125 40.84 -36.54 -4.36
CA LEU A 125 39.49 -35.98 -4.21
C LEU A 125 38.54 -37.05 -3.66
N SER A 126 37.81 -36.69 -2.61
CA SER A 126 36.74 -37.53 -2.10
C SER A 126 35.53 -37.52 -3.04
N VAL A 127 34.71 -38.58 -2.97
CA VAL A 127 33.45 -38.67 -3.75
C VAL A 127 32.55 -37.44 -3.50
N HIS A 128 32.53 -36.93 -2.24
CA HIS A 128 31.75 -35.75 -1.88
C HIS A 128 32.23 -34.48 -2.61
N GLU A 129 33.55 -34.27 -2.67
CA GLU A 129 34.15 -33.12 -3.36
C GLU A 129 33.91 -33.20 -4.88
N ILE A 130 34.01 -34.36 -5.45
CA ILE A 130 33.68 -34.60 -6.87
C ILE A 130 32.21 -34.25 -7.16
N LEU A 131 31.29 -34.75 -6.35
CA LEU A 131 29.87 -34.50 -6.51
C LEU A 131 29.55 -33.00 -6.32
N GLN A 132 30.19 -32.34 -5.37
CA GLN A 132 30.03 -30.89 -5.13
C GLN A 132 30.55 -30.08 -6.32
N TRP A 133 31.69 -30.43 -6.87
CA TRP A 133 32.25 -29.77 -8.06
C TRP A 133 31.37 -29.96 -9.30
N CYS A 134 30.78 -31.12 -9.48
CA CYS A 134 29.87 -31.43 -10.59
C CYS A 134 28.54 -30.64 -10.47
N LYS A 135 28.09 -30.31 -9.25
CA LYS A 135 26.91 -29.45 -9.01
C LYS A 135 27.14 -28.01 -9.48
N SER A 136 28.37 -27.51 -9.41
CA SER A 136 28.72 -26.12 -9.76
C SER A 136 28.80 -25.84 -11.27
N GLY A 137 28.60 -26.85 -12.11
CA GLY A 137 28.84 -26.77 -13.55
C GLY A 137 27.63 -26.48 -14.45
N SER A 138 26.45 -26.21 -13.91
CA SER A 138 25.28 -25.80 -14.71
C SER A 138 25.38 -24.33 -15.12
N SER A 139 25.33 -24.08 -16.43
CA SER A 139 25.54 -22.76 -17.03
C SER A 139 24.49 -21.73 -16.57
N PRO A 140 24.85 -20.63 -15.89
CA PRO A 140 23.91 -19.64 -15.37
C PRO A 140 23.14 -18.87 -16.45
N ALA A 141 23.70 -18.76 -17.67
CA ALA A 141 23.16 -17.89 -18.72
C ALA A 141 21.72 -18.22 -19.20
N ARG A 142 21.25 -19.45 -18.97
CA ARG A 142 19.88 -19.88 -19.37
C ARG A 142 18.83 -19.55 -18.32
N LEU A 143 19.21 -19.40 -17.07
CA LEU A 143 18.28 -19.11 -15.98
C LEU A 143 18.04 -17.63 -15.82
N ASP A 144 18.91 -16.76 -16.32
CA ASP A 144 18.76 -15.29 -16.26
C ASP A 144 17.51 -14.82 -17.01
N GLU A 145 17.28 -15.36 -18.22
CA GLU A 145 16.08 -15.04 -18.99
C GLU A 145 14.81 -15.54 -18.29
N ALA A 146 14.84 -16.75 -17.76
CA ALA A 146 13.73 -17.31 -17.00
C ALA A 146 13.46 -16.50 -15.71
N ALA A 147 14.51 -16.01 -15.04
CA ALA A 147 14.39 -15.17 -13.86
C ALA A 147 13.72 -13.82 -14.18
N LEU A 148 14.12 -13.17 -15.27
CA LEU A 148 13.50 -11.92 -15.73
C LEU A 148 12.04 -12.13 -16.17
N GLU A 149 11.75 -13.23 -16.85
CA GLU A 149 10.39 -13.60 -17.25
C GLU A 149 9.50 -13.85 -16.01
N ALA A 150 9.98 -14.66 -15.05
CA ALA A 150 9.28 -14.89 -13.79
C ALA A 150 9.05 -13.57 -13.02
N ALA A 151 10.04 -12.69 -13.01
CA ALA A 151 9.93 -11.39 -12.35
C ALA A 151 8.84 -10.50 -13.01
N ARG A 152 8.79 -10.43 -14.34
CA ARG A 152 7.74 -9.68 -15.06
C ARG A 152 6.35 -10.21 -14.74
N ARG A 153 6.15 -11.53 -14.84
CA ARG A 153 4.88 -12.19 -14.49
C ARG A 153 4.50 -11.96 -13.03
N CYS A 154 5.47 -11.99 -12.12
CA CYS A 154 5.25 -11.73 -10.71
C CYS A 154 4.86 -10.28 -10.45
N ILE A 155 5.47 -9.30 -11.13
CA ILE A 155 5.11 -7.88 -11.08
C ILE A 155 3.68 -7.66 -11.56
N ASP A 156 3.31 -8.26 -12.70
CA ASP A 156 1.94 -8.16 -13.24
C ASP A 156 0.92 -8.77 -12.27
N GLY A 157 1.20 -9.95 -11.73
CA GLY A 157 0.37 -10.59 -10.70
C GLY A 157 0.25 -9.75 -9.43
N LEU A 158 1.33 -9.08 -9.00
CA LEU A 158 1.31 -8.16 -7.86
C LEU A 158 0.40 -6.94 -8.14
N ARG A 159 0.50 -6.35 -9.34
CA ARG A 159 -0.38 -5.24 -9.75
C ARG A 159 -1.85 -5.64 -9.74
N GLU A 160 -2.18 -6.80 -10.26
CA GLU A 160 -3.55 -7.32 -10.23
C GLU A 160 -4.04 -7.58 -8.79
N ALA A 161 -3.21 -8.16 -7.93
CA ALA A 161 -3.54 -8.38 -6.53
C ALA A 161 -3.82 -7.06 -5.81
N ARG A 162 -2.95 -6.06 -6.03
CA ARG A 162 -3.09 -4.70 -5.47
C ARG A 162 -4.32 -3.95 -6.01
N ALA A 163 -4.69 -4.17 -7.28
CA ALA A 163 -5.90 -3.59 -7.87
C ALA A 163 -7.16 -4.20 -7.23
N ARG A 164 -7.23 -5.55 -7.13
CA ARG A 164 -8.36 -6.23 -6.48
C ARG A 164 -8.55 -5.83 -5.02
N GLU A 165 -7.45 -5.62 -4.29
CA GLU A 165 -7.50 -5.14 -2.91
C GLU A 165 -7.88 -3.65 -2.84
N GLY A 166 -7.40 -2.85 -3.79
CA GLY A 166 -7.77 -1.45 -3.96
C GLY A 166 -9.27 -1.26 -4.16
N ASP A 167 -9.90 -2.10 -4.99
CA ASP A 167 -11.37 -2.06 -5.20
C ASP A 167 -12.14 -2.32 -3.90
N LYS A 168 -11.67 -3.24 -3.05
CA LYS A 168 -12.27 -3.49 -1.72
C LYS A 168 -12.10 -2.29 -0.80
N LEU A 169 -10.91 -1.66 -0.80
CA LEU A 169 -10.66 -0.46 -0.02
C LEU A 169 -11.57 0.70 -0.46
N VAL A 170 -11.74 0.89 -1.76
CA VAL A 170 -12.68 1.89 -2.31
C VAL A 170 -14.10 1.65 -1.82
N ALA A 171 -14.57 0.41 -1.80
CA ALA A 171 -15.91 0.07 -1.30
C ALA A 171 -16.06 0.45 0.20
N VAL A 172 -15.07 0.11 1.03
CA VAL A 172 -15.04 0.47 2.46
C VAL A 172 -15.01 1.99 2.64
N LEU A 173 -14.19 2.71 1.88
CA LEU A 173 -14.12 4.18 1.95
C LEU A 173 -15.45 4.83 1.54
N MET A 174 -16.11 4.33 0.50
CA MET A 174 -17.41 4.82 0.06
C MET A 174 -18.48 4.61 1.12
N GLU A 175 -18.45 3.49 1.84
CA GLU A 175 -19.35 3.25 2.99
C GLU A 175 -19.13 4.29 4.10
N ARG A 176 -17.87 4.61 4.44
CA ARG A 176 -17.54 5.63 5.45
C ARG A 176 -17.95 7.03 5.00
N VAL A 177 -17.74 7.37 3.73
CA VAL A 177 -18.22 8.64 3.14
C VAL A 177 -19.74 8.74 3.26
N GLN A 178 -20.46 7.66 2.98
CA GLN A 178 -21.92 7.64 3.10
C GLN A 178 -22.37 7.82 4.56
N ARG A 179 -21.72 7.14 5.51
CA ARG A 179 -21.99 7.32 6.94
C ARG A 179 -21.79 8.77 7.40
N LEU A 180 -20.72 9.40 6.96
CA LEU A 180 -20.45 10.81 7.28
C LEU A 180 -21.52 11.75 6.70
N ARG A 181 -22.02 11.49 5.49
CA ARG A 181 -23.14 12.24 4.91
C ARG A 181 -24.43 12.09 5.70
N GLU A 182 -24.73 10.90 6.19
CA GLU A 182 -25.89 10.65 7.04
C GLU A 182 -25.79 11.44 8.36
N LEU A 183 -24.63 11.41 9.00
CA LEU A 183 -24.37 12.21 10.21
C LEU A 183 -24.50 13.70 9.95
N ALA A 184 -23.96 14.21 8.83
CA ALA A 184 -24.11 15.60 8.44
C ALA A 184 -25.59 15.99 8.21
N LYS A 185 -26.37 15.09 7.60
CA LYS A 185 -27.81 15.28 7.40
C LYS A 185 -28.60 15.27 8.73
N GLN A 186 -28.18 14.46 9.69
CA GLN A 186 -28.78 14.44 11.04
C GLN A 186 -28.46 15.71 11.84
N ALA A 187 -27.26 16.27 11.65
CA ALA A 187 -26.85 17.51 12.32
C ALA A 187 -27.60 18.77 11.83
N GLU A 188 -27.96 18.83 10.54
CA GLU A 188 -28.61 20.02 9.93
C GLU A 188 -29.84 20.57 10.69
N PRO A 189 -30.85 19.74 11.00
CA PRO A 189 -32.05 20.25 11.67
C PRO A 189 -31.80 20.71 13.10
N LEU A 190 -30.68 20.34 13.72
CA LEU A 190 -30.31 20.73 15.07
C LEU A 190 -29.66 22.10 15.13
N VAL A 191 -29.09 22.60 14.05
CA VAL A 191 -28.32 23.87 13.99
C VAL A 191 -29.17 25.05 14.37
N PRO A 192 -30.37 25.32 13.80
CA PRO A 192 -31.18 26.47 14.17
C PRO A 192 -31.56 26.48 15.65
N ALA A 193 -31.96 25.37 16.21
CA ALA A 193 -32.36 25.24 17.62
C ALA A 193 -31.17 25.50 18.57
N VAL A 194 -29.96 25.06 18.18
CA VAL A 194 -28.73 25.33 18.94
C VAL A 194 -28.38 26.79 18.94
N VAL A 195 -28.43 27.46 17.78
CA VAL A 195 -28.14 28.89 17.64
C VAL A 195 -29.13 29.70 18.48
N GLN A 196 -30.43 29.43 18.38
CA GLN A 196 -31.44 30.13 19.18
C GLN A 196 -31.23 29.97 20.69
N ARG A 197 -30.96 28.72 21.15
CA ARG A 197 -30.72 28.45 22.59
C ARG A 197 -29.48 29.18 23.11
N GLN A 198 -28.41 29.21 22.32
CA GLN A 198 -27.19 29.93 22.70
C GLN A 198 -27.39 31.47 22.71
N GLN A 199 -28.09 31.96 21.73
CA GLN A 199 -28.47 33.40 21.69
C GLN A 199 -29.29 33.78 22.91
N GLN A 200 -30.28 32.98 23.28
CA GLN A 200 -31.09 33.20 24.46
C GLN A 200 -30.26 33.17 25.75
N ARG A 201 -29.38 32.20 25.92
CA ARG A 201 -28.47 32.10 27.09
C ARG A 201 -27.50 33.30 27.16
N PHE A 202 -27.05 33.79 26.00
CA PHE A 202 -26.19 34.96 25.95
C PHE A 202 -26.96 36.20 26.47
N LEU A 203 -28.21 36.42 26.01
CA LEU A 203 -29.04 37.51 26.45
C LEU A 203 -29.37 37.47 27.95
N GLU A 204 -29.66 36.27 28.47
CA GLU A 204 -29.92 36.06 29.92
C GLU A 204 -28.68 36.45 30.74
N ARG A 205 -27.51 35.94 30.40
CA ARG A 205 -26.25 36.30 31.10
C ARG A 205 -25.89 37.78 30.97
N TRP A 206 -26.19 38.39 29.83
CA TRP A 206 -25.99 39.81 29.63
C TRP A 206 -26.88 40.63 30.57
N GLN A 207 -28.15 40.27 30.71
CA GLN A 207 -29.07 40.90 31.62
C GLN A 207 -28.62 40.76 33.08
N GLU A 208 -28.27 39.55 33.52
CA GLU A 208 -27.71 39.29 34.85
C GLU A 208 -26.47 40.15 35.13
N ALA A 209 -25.54 40.24 34.18
CA ALA A 209 -24.34 41.07 34.34
C ALA A 209 -24.64 42.57 34.46
N LEU A 210 -25.63 43.08 33.73
CA LEU A 210 -26.07 44.49 33.83
C LEU A 210 -26.74 44.79 35.17
N GLU A 211 -27.51 43.87 35.73
CA GLU A 211 -28.11 44.00 37.04
C GLU A 211 -27.05 44.09 38.16
N ILE A 212 -26.03 43.24 38.11
CA ILE A 212 -24.92 43.22 39.08
C ILE A 212 -24.13 44.53 39.07
N VAL A 213 -23.88 45.09 37.88
CA VAL A 213 -23.05 46.31 37.74
C VAL A 213 -23.83 47.58 38.03
N GLY A 214 -25.15 47.50 38.20
CA GLY A 214 -26.00 48.69 38.44
C GLY A 214 -26.03 49.68 37.26
N ALA A 215 -25.66 49.23 36.07
CA ALA A 215 -25.49 50.06 34.88
C ALA A 215 -26.82 50.71 34.39
N GLY A 216 -27.95 50.21 34.87
CA GLY A 216 -29.27 50.74 34.52
C GLY A 216 -29.57 52.14 35.07
N GLN A 217 -28.73 52.70 35.96
CA GLN A 217 -28.88 54.04 36.51
C GLN A 217 -28.17 55.15 35.70
N THR A 218 -27.17 54.76 34.89
CA THR A 218 -26.29 55.71 34.19
C THR A 218 -26.42 55.67 32.67
N ILE A 219 -26.95 54.60 32.09
CA ILE A 219 -27.08 54.39 30.63
C ILE A 219 -28.57 54.17 30.28
N PRO A 220 -29.11 54.80 29.20
CA PRO A 220 -30.48 54.54 28.76
C PRO A 220 -30.70 53.04 28.45
N ARG A 221 -31.81 52.47 28.94
CA ARG A 221 -32.17 51.05 28.74
C ARG A 221 -32.21 50.65 27.26
N GLU A 222 -32.64 51.54 26.40
CA GLU A 222 -32.74 51.35 24.96
C GLU A 222 -31.35 51.13 24.33
N ALA A 223 -30.35 51.92 24.72
CA ALA A 223 -28.96 51.76 24.24
C ALA A 223 -28.32 50.46 24.72
N LEU A 224 -28.65 50.00 25.94
CA LEU A 224 -28.19 48.72 26.47
C LEU A 224 -28.84 47.54 25.73
N GLN A 225 -30.13 47.62 25.39
CA GLN A 225 -30.83 46.61 24.61
C GLN A 225 -30.30 46.52 23.18
N GLU A 226 -30.10 47.64 22.52
CA GLU A 226 -29.55 47.67 21.17
C GLU A 226 -28.15 47.04 21.11
N ARG A 227 -27.30 47.35 22.08
CA ARG A 227 -25.98 46.75 22.18
C ARG A 227 -26.03 45.23 22.47
N ALA A 228 -26.95 44.81 23.36
CA ALA A 228 -27.15 43.36 23.65
C ALA A 228 -27.60 42.60 22.41
N ILE A 229 -28.52 43.16 21.62
CA ILE A 229 -29.00 42.55 20.38
C ILE A 229 -27.88 42.46 19.35
N ASN A 230 -27.07 43.48 19.16
CA ASN A 230 -25.94 43.50 18.24
C ASN A 230 -24.86 42.48 18.64
N GLU A 231 -24.52 42.42 19.93
CA GLU A 231 -23.56 41.42 20.44
C GLU A 231 -24.12 40.00 20.36
N ALA A 232 -25.43 39.80 20.63
CA ALA A 232 -26.08 38.49 20.47
C ALA A 232 -26.09 38.02 18.99
N ALA A 233 -26.34 38.96 18.06
CA ALA A 233 -26.26 38.66 16.62
C ALA A 233 -24.83 38.28 16.20
N ALA A 234 -23.82 39.03 16.63
CA ALA A 234 -22.41 38.72 16.36
C ALA A 234 -21.99 37.41 17.02
N TYR A 235 -22.55 37.07 18.18
CA TYR A 235 -22.31 35.79 18.84
C TYR A 235 -22.96 34.62 18.07
N ALA A 236 -24.20 34.78 17.57
CA ALA A 236 -24.91 33.80 16.79
C ALA A 236 -24.12 33.38 15.52
N ILE A 237 -23.53 34.38 14.82
CA ILE A 237 -22.68 34.10 13.65
C ILE A 237 -21.45 33.27 14.03
N ARG A 238 -20.84 33.53 15.19
CA ARG A 238 -19.63 32.78 15.64
C ARG A 238 -19.92 31.33 16.02
N ILE A 239 -21.12 31.03 16.47
CA ILE A 239 -21.53 29.67 16.87
C ILE A 239 -22.25 28.91 15.76
N ASP A 240 -22.54 29.56 14.64
CA ASP A 240 -23.15 28.90 13.51
C ASP A 240 -22.19 27.83 12.97
N VAL A 241 -22.71 26.61 12.82
CA VAL A 241 -22.00 25.43 12.32
C VAL A 241 -22.40 25.06 10.89
N ALA A 242 -23.25 25.86 10.26
CA ALA A 242 -23.73 25.61 8.90
C ALA A 242 -22.58 25.62 7.89
N GLU A 243 -21.60 26.50 8.08
CA GLU A 243 -20.42 26.60 7.21
C GLU A 243 -19.55 25.32 7.33
N GLU A 244 -19.29 24.83 8.55
CA GLU A 244 -18.54 23.62 8.79
C GLU A 244 -19.22 22.40 8.14
N LEU A 245 -20.54 22.29 8.24
CA LEU A 245 -21.31 21.22 7.60
C LEU A 245 -21.26 21.33 6.07
N ALA A 246 -21.33 22.54 5.52
CA ALA A 246 -21.21 22.77 4.08
C ALA A 246 -19.83 22.39 3.55
N ARG A 247 -18.74 22.78 4.25
CA ARG A 247 -17.36 22.42 3.92
C ARG A 247 -17.13 20.92 4.03
N LEU A 248 -17.62 20.28 5.10
CA LEU A 248 -17.53 18.83 5.29
C LEU A 248 -18.17 18.08 4.12
N ARG A 249 -19.34 18.51 3.63
CA ARG A 249 -20.00 17.94 2.45
C ARG A 249 -19.16 18.12 1.19
N ALA A 250 -18.65 19.32 0.96
CA ALA A 250 -17.80 19.59 -0.20
C ALA A 250 -16.55 18.68 -0.22
N HIS A 251 -15.92 18.47 0.94
CA HIS A 251 -14.79 17.54 1.04
C HIS A 251 -15.21 16.07 0.79
N LEU A 252 -16.38 15.65 1.29
CA LEU A 252 -16.91 14.30 1.02
C LEU A 252 -17.23 14.08 -0.48
N ASP A 253 -17.75 15.12 -1.15
CA ASP A 253 -18.03 15.08 -2.59
C ASP A 253 -16.72 14.95 -3.39
N GLU A 254 -15.69 15.69 -3.01
CA GLU A 254 -14.38 15.59 -3.65
C GLU A 254 -13.72 14.24 -3.41
N ILE A 255 -13.78 13.68 -2.18
CA ILE A 255 -13.30 12.32 -1.90
C ILE A 255 -14.01 11.29 -2.79
N GLN A 256 -15.34 11.36 -2.89
CA GLN A 256 -16.11 10.47 -3.75
C GLN A 256 -15.72 10.61 -5.22
N ARG A 257 -15.52 11.84 -5.70
CA ARG A 257 -15.08 12.11 -7.07
C ARG A 257 -13.72 11.50 -7.35
N LEU A 258 -12.78 11.65 -6.44
CA LEU A 258 -11.44 11.08 -6.54
C LEU A 258 -11.47 9.55 -6.58
N LEU A 259 -12.19 8.90 -5.65
CA LEU A 259 -12.32 7.45 -5.60
C LEU A 259 -12.91 6.87 -6.88
N LYS A 260 -13.86 7.58 -7.52
CA LYS A 260 -14.43 7.17 -8.82
C LYS A 260 -13.47 7.38 -9.99
N ALA A 261 -12.65 8.44 -9.96
CA ALA A 261 -11.68 8.74 -11.01
C ALA A 261 -10.50 7.77 -11.01
N GLY A 262 -10.10 7.31 -9.83
CA GLY A 262 -8.93 6.44 -9.64
C GLY A 262 -7.60 7.14 -9.93
N GLY A 263 -6.52 6.38 -9.91
CA GLY A 263 -5.16 6.87 -10.10
C GLY A 263 -4.41 7.07 -8.78
N GLU A 264 -3.38 7.91 -8.78
CA GLU A 264 -2.58 8.22 -7.58
C GLU A 264 -3.35 9.16 -6.64
N LEU A 265 -3.99 8.62 -5.62
CA LEU A 265 -4.93 9.35 -4.78
C LEU A 265 -4.46 9.58 -3.35
N GLY A 266 -3.53 8.75 -2.85
CA GLY A 266 -3.21 8.66 -1.42
C GLY A 266 -2.93 10.01 -0.76
N LYS A 267 -2.08 10.86 -1.34
CA LYS A 267 -1.74 12.18 -0.77
C LYS A 267 -2.92 13.14 -0.74
N ARG A 268 -3.75 13.12 -1.79
CA ARG A 268 -4.90 14.02 -1.92
C ARG A 268 -6.02 13.61 -0.98
N LEU A 269 -6.24 12.31 -0.82
CA LEU A 269 -7.19 11.76 0.14
C LEU A 269 -6.75 12.06 1.58
N ASP A 270 -5.46 11.89 1.90
CA ASP A 270 -4.93 12.21 3.24
C ASP A 270 -5.16 13.67 3.61
N PHE A 271 -4.92 14.60 2.68
CA PHE A 271 -5.23 16.03 2.88
C PHE A 271 -6.72 16.25 3.15
N LEU A 272 -7.61 15.68 2.33
CA LEU A 272 -9.06 15.87 2.50
C LEU A 272 -9.57 15.27 3.82
N VAL A 273 -9.00 14.15 4.27
CA VAL A 273 -9.34 13.56 5.57
C VAL A 273 -8.89 14.46 6.73
N GLN A 274 -7.75 15.14 6.62
CA GLN A 274 -7.32 16.12 7.61
C GLN A 274 -8.28 17.33 7.66
N GLU A 275 -8.75 17.82 6.51
CA GLU A 275 -9.76 18.87 6.47
C GLU A 275 -11.11 18.41 7.08
N LEU A 276 -11.56 17.17 6.76
CA LEU A 276 -12.75 16.61 7.42
C LEU A 276 -12.62 16.59 8.95
N LEU A 277 -11.46 16.19 9.46
CA LEU A 277 -11.20 16.15 10.90
C LEU A 277 -11.21 17.56 11.50
N ARG A 278 -10.69 18.54 10.78
CA ARG A 278 -10.72 19.96 11.18
C ARG A 278 -12.15 20.47 11.31
N GLU A 279 -12.99 20.24 10.29
CA GLU A 279 -14.38 20.65 10.30
C GLU A 279 -15.18 19.94 11.41
N ALA A 280 -14.95 18.64 11.61
CA ALA A 280 -15.58 17.89 12.71
C ALA A 280 -15.14 18.38 14.11
N ASN A 281 -13.89 18.82 14.28
CA ASN A 281 -13.40 19.41 15.52
C ASN A 281 -14.04 20.77 15.79
N THR A 282 -14.16 21.61 14.76
CA THR A 282 -14.82 22.92 14.88
C THR A 282 -16.30 22.75 15.21
N LEU A 283 -16.99 21.82 14.53
CA LEU A 283 -18.36 21.45 14.84
C LEU A 283 -18.51 21.02 16.32
N ALA A 284 -17.63 20.14 16.80
CA ALA A 284 -17.64 19.66 18.18
C ALA A 284 -17.43 20.80 19.20
N SER A 285 -16.54 21.75 18.92
CA SER A 285 -16.25 22.88 19.81
C SER A 285 -17.41 23.88 19.87
N LYS A 286 -18.18 24.00 18.80
CA LYS A 286 -19.37 24.86 18.70
C LYS A 286 -20.66 24.14 19.13
N ALA A 287 -20.62 22.81 19.29
CA ALA A 287 -21.79 22.00 19.66
C ALA A 287 -22.28 22.38 21.06
N ALA A 288 -23.50 22.90 21.15
CA ALA A 288 -24.10 23.33 22.40
C ALA A 288 -25.26 22.43 22.88
N SER A 289 -25.54 21.35 22.13
CA SER A 289 -26.50 20.31 22.52
C SER A 289 -25.81 18.95 22.62
N LEU A 290 -26.32 18.11 23.52
CA LEU A 290 -25.80 16.74 23.67
C LEU A 290 -25.90 15.94 22.36
N GLU A 291 -27.02 16.10 21.64
CA GLU A 291 -27.26 15.45 20.36
C GLU A 291 -26.21 15.81 19.31
N LEU A 292 -25.92 17.12 19.14
CA LEU A 292 -24.91 17.57 18.19
C LEU A 292 -23.50 17.16 18.63
N THR A 293 -23.23 17.12 19.93
CA THR A 293 -21.97 16.61 20.49
C THR A 293 -21.80 15.12 20.15
N ASN A 294 -22.82 14.30 20.34
CA ASN A 294 -22.78 12.87 20.01
C ASN A 294 -22.53 12.65 18.51
N ILE A 295 -23.24 13.38 17.64
CA ILE A 295 -23.03 13.32 16.19
C ILE A 295 -21.59 13.70 15.83
N SER A 296 -21.04 14.75 16.44
CA SER A 296 -19.66 15.17 16.17
C SER A 296 -18.62 14.13 16.61
N VAL A 297 -18.86 13.42 17.70
CA VAL A 297 -18.02 12.30 18.15
C VAL A 297 -18.08 11.15 17.17
N GLU A 298 -19.29 10.76 16.73
CA GLU A 298 -19.43 9.71 15.70
C GLU A 298 -18.77 10.11 14.37
N MET A 299 -18.86 11.37 13.96
CA MET A 299 -18.13 11.87 12.79
C MET A 299 -16.62 11.69 12.94
N LYS A 300 -16.04 12.04 14.07
CA LYS A 300 -14.61 11.87 14.34
C LYS A 300 -14.18 10.41 14.25
N VAL A 301 -14.98 9.51 14.83
CA VAL A 301 -14.71 8.07 14.75
C VAL A 301 -14.73 7.59 13.30
N ALA A 302 -15.73 7.98 12.53
CA ALA A 302 -15.84 7.59 11.12
C ALA A 302 -14.69 8.20 10.27
N ILE A 303 -14.26 9.43 10.57
CA ILE A 303 -13.13 10.08 9.89
C ILE A 303 -11.80 9.37 10.22
N GLU A 304 -11.57 8.95 11.48
CA GLU A 304 -10.36 8.23 11.84
C GLU A 304 -10.32 6.85 11.18
N GLN A 305 -11.44 6.12 11.12
CA GLN A 305 -11.55 4.88 10.35
C GLN A 305 -11.26 5.08 8.86
N LEU A 306 -11.75 6.17 8.27
CA LEU A 306 -11.47 6.55 6.89
C LEU A 306 -9.98 6.84 6.69
N ARG A 307 -9.35 7.54 7.65
CA ARG A 307 -7.93 7.87 7.64
C ARG A 307 -7.03 6.63 7.62
N GLU A 308 -7.33 5.64 8.47
CA GLU A 308 -6.59 4.38 8.53
C GLU A 308 -6.62 3.64 7.17
N GLN A 309 -7.77 3.63 6.49
CA GLN A 309 -7.88 2.98 5.19
C GLN A 309 -7.16 3.75 4.07
N VAL A 310 -7.23 5.08 4.11
CA VAL A 310 -6.53 5.95 3.13
C VAL A 310 -5.02 5.74 3.16
N GLN A 311 -4.44 5.44 4.33
CA GLN A 311 -3.01 5.15 4.46
C GLN A 311 -2.56 3.91 3.66
N ASN A 312 -3.48 3.03 3.27
CA ASN A 312 -3.19 1.84 2.49
C ASN A 312 -3.38 2.05 0.97
N ILE A 313 -3.73 3.26 0.52
CA ILE A 313 -3.92 3.61 -0.89
C ILE A 313 -2.67 4.31 -1.44
N GLU A 314 -2.26 3.87 -2.64
CA GLU A 314 -1.18 4.50 -3.40
C GLU A 314 -1.63 5.77 -4.13
#